data_dc02418758e63f3cf36f159492c48d65
#
_entry.id   dc02418758e63f3cf36f159492c48d65
#
_cell.length_a   1.000
_cell.length_b   1.000
_cell.length_c   1.000
_cell.angle_alpha   90.00
_cell.angle_beta   90.00
_cell.angle_gamma   90.00
#
_symmetry.space_group_name_H-M   'P 1'
#
loop_
_entity.id
_entity.type
_entity.pdbx_description
1 polymer ?
#
loop_
_entity_poly.entity_id
_entity_poly.type
_entity_poly.pdbx_seq_one_letter_code
_entity_poly.pdbx_strand_id
1 'polypeptide(L)'
;CPLVTGYTAPTLFWLDRNFGIPENYRAITAPEMAVSMITESSPVIDPTNALGWGVFDVYSRQWQYPLIEKLGLNKRLFPPIIDSCSLVGNLSKISANILGLSSDIPVTVASGDHQCSFAGTVSNINETVAINIGTGGQVSMYLTHPLDRGSLELRPYLDDGYFLAGVGTIGGRTFRNIRDFFQGIVKDIAGINLESDSLYSKLVELAETVPENSNGVTWRPFFTGSRTDPMGLGQISGLSPSTLTSGHLVRALFEAMAEHLFSCYKEALDLGVVPRDYIVGTGNGLKRNKVLRDSIERAFGMKIQVTRHDEEAGIGAAMCAAVAGGVYSSIQNASEKFLAKV
;
A
#
# COMPACT_ATOMS: atom_id res chain seq x y z
N CYS A 1 3.84 18.50 7.50
CA CYS A 1 4.47 17.25 7.03
C CYS A 1 5.80 17.59 6.36
N PRO A 2 6.90 16.91 6.66
CA PRO A 2 8.14 17.13 5.89
C PRO A 2 7.92 16.68 4.45
N LEU A 3 8.26 17.53 3.49
CA LEU A 3 8.29 17.16 2.08
C LEU A 3 9.50 16.22 1.86
N VAL A 4 9.23 15.04 1.36
CA VAL A 4 10.25 14.03 1.07
C VAL A 4 10.37 13.78 -0.42
N THR A 5 11.50 13.27 -0.85
CA THR A 5 11.70 12.81 -2.24
C THR A 5 10.67 11.74 -2.59
N GLY A 6 10.13 11.82 -3.82
CA GLY A 6 9.06 10.93 -4.29
C GLY A 6 7.68 11.58 -4.29
N TYR A 7 7.46 12.69 -3.57
CA TYR A 7 6.25 13.48 -3.74
C TYR A 7 6.34 14.41 -4.96
N THR A 8 5.18 14.72 -5.55
CA THR A 8 5.13 15.53 -6.78
C THR A 8 5.57 16.97 -6.55
N ALA A 9 5.16 17.62 -5.46
CA ALA A 9 5.53 19.02 -5.21
C ALA A 9 7.04 19.25 -5.03
N PRO A 10 7.82 18.44 -4.30
CA PRO A 10 9.28 18.52 -4.30
C PRO A 10 9.90 18.33 -5.68
N THR A 11 9.36 17.44 -6.49
CA THR A 11 9.81 17.22 -7.87
C THR A 11 9.56 18.47 -8.73
N LEU A 12 8.36 19.05 -8.64
CA LEU A 12 8.02 20.30 -9.34
C LEU A 12 8.90 21.45 -8.89
N PHE A 13 9.14 21.59 -7.57
CA PHE A 13 10.04 22.60 -7.04
C PHE A 13 11.45 22.46 -7.61
N TRP A 14 11.98 21.25 -7.68
CA TRP A 14 13.31 21.00 -8.24
C TRP A 14 13.35 21.30 -9.75
N LEU A 15 12.33 20.88 -10.51
CA LEU A 15 12.22 21.15 -11.94
C LEU A 15 12.15 22.65 -12.22
N ASP A 16 11.32 23.38 -11.48
CA ASP A 16 11.15 24.81 -11.65
C ASP A 16 12.44 25.58 -11.39
N ARG A 17 13.17 25.22 -10.32
CA ARG A 17 14.45 25.85 -9.94
C ARG A 17 15.59 25.57 -10.91
N ASN A 18 15.60 24.43 -11.56
CA ASN A 18 16.71 24.04 -12.44
C ASN A 18 16.45 24.32 -13.93
N PHE A 19 15.18 24.26 -14.36
CA PHE A 19 14.83 24.36 -15.78
C PHE A 19 13.75 25.41 -16.08
N GLY A 20 13.03 25.88 -15.06
CA GLY A 20 11.83 26.68 -15.21
C GLY A 20 10.64 25.84 -15.73
N ILE A 21 9.44 26.10 -15.21
CA ILE A 21 8.21 25.50 -15.72
C ILE A 21 7.40 26.58 -16.42
N PRO A 22 7.07 26.44 -17.71
CA PRO A 22 6.27 27.43 -18.42
C PRO A 22 4.89 27.62 -17.77
N GLU A 23 4.38 28.85 -17.77
CA GLU A 23 3.13 29.22 -17.08
C GLU A 23 1.88 28.51 -17.60
N ASN A 24 1.89 28.07 -18.85
CA ASN A 24 0.79 27.38 -19.50
C ASN A 24 0.78 25.86 -19.25
N TYR A 25 1.74 25.33 -18.47
CA TYR A 25 1.80 23.91 -18.16
C TYR A 25 0.94 23.58 -16.92
N ARG A 26 0.44 22.35 -16.90
CA ARG A 26 -0.20 21.72 -15.75
C ARG A 26 0.53 20.41 -15.46
N ALA A 27 0.86 20.18 -14.21
CA ALA A 27 1.43 18.90 -13.80
C ALA A 27 0.31 17.86 -13.67
N ILE A 28 0.61 16.65 -14.07
CA ILE A 28 -0.28 15.49 -13.94
C ILE A 28 0.57 14.27 -13.60
N THR A 29 -0.02 13.29 -12.92
CA THR A 29 0.60 11.97 -12.74
C THR A 29 0.09 10.99 -13.80
N ALA A 30 0.70 9.82 -13.90
CA ALA A 30 0.37 8.84 -14.94
C ALA A 30 -1.12 8.43 -14.95
N PRO A 31 -1.80 8.21 -13.80
CA PRO A 31 -3.23 7.88 -13.80
C PRO A 31 -4.11 8.97 -14.40
N GLU A 32 -3.92 10.23 -14.01
CA GLU A 32 -4.69 11.37 -14.56
C GLU A 32 -4.40 11.56 -16.05
N MET A 33 -3.15 11.35 -16.46
CA MET A 33 -2.76 11.39 -17.88
C MET A 33 -3.53 10.34 -18.67
N ALA A 34 -3.59 9.09 -18.19
CA ALA A 34 -4.33 8.03 -18.84
C ALA A 34 -5.81 8.37 -19.00
N VAL A 35 -6.46 8.84 -17.93
CA VAL A 35 -7.88 9.27 -17.97
C VAL A 35 -8.08 10.41 -18.96
N SER A 36 -7.24 11.45 -18.92
CA SER A 36 -7.32 12.59 -19.85
C SER A 36 -7.16 12.17 -21.31
N MET A 37 -6.23 11.26 -21.60
CA MET A 37 -6.00 10.76 -22.96
C MET A 37 -7.19 9.96 -23.51
N ILE A 38 -7.80 9.09 -22.68
CA ILE A 38 -8.92 8.25 -23.16
C ILE A 38 -10.23 9.00 -23.23
N THR A 39 -10.38 10.14 -22.53
CA THR A 39 -11.61 10.95 -22.52
C THR A 39 -11.50 12.26 -23.31
N GLU A 40 -10.26 12.66 -23.68
CA GLU A 40 -9.95 13.99 -24.26
C GLU A 40 -10.41 15.15 -23.33
N SER A 41 -10.46 14.91 -22.02
CA SER A 41 -10.86 15.90 -21.02
C SER A 41 -9.64 16.57 -20.38
N SER A 42 -9.87 17.75 -19.76
CA SER A 42 -8.85 18.36 -18.92
C SER A 42 -8.55 17.48 -17.70
N PRO A 43 -7.28 17.38 -17.27
CA PRO A 43 -6.92 16.52 -16.15
C PRO A 43 -7.52 17.04 -14.83
N VAL A 44 -8.08 16.12 -14.07
CA VAL A 44 -8.55 16.26 -12.70
C VAL A 44 -7.93 15.17 -11.85
N ILE A 45 -7.90 15.35 -10.54
CA ILE A 45 -7.32 14.40 -9.59
C ILE A 45 -8.29 14.12 -8.45
N ASP A 46 -8.29 12.89 -7.94
CA ASP A 46 -9.04 12.56 -6.74
C ASP A 46 -8.22 12.75 -5.46
N PRO A 47 -8.86 12.82 -4.27
CA PRO A 47 -8.15 12.99 -3.01
C PRO A 47 -7.11 11.92 -2.72
N THR A 48 -7.33 10.67 -3.15
CA THR A 48 -6.45 9.54 -2.88
C THR A 48 -5.10 9.68 -3.60
N ASN A 49 -5.11 10.15 -4.85
CA ASN A 49 -3.91 10.44 -5.63
C ASN A 49 -3.30 11.80 -5.25
N ALA A 50 -4.12 12.82 -4.93
CA ALA A 50 -3.66 14.14 -4.53
C ALA A 50 -2.77 14.11 -3.29
N LEU A 51 -3.00 13.17 -2.37
CA LEU A 51 -2.16 12.99 -1.19
C LEU A 51 -0.68 12.75 -1.54
N GLY A 52 -0.40 12.03 -2.63
CA GLY A 52 0.96 11.75 -3.12
C GLY A 52 1.72 12.98 -3.62
N TRP A 53 1.08 14.15 -3.66
CA TRP A 53 1.73 15.39 -4.06
C TRP A 53 2.47 16.09 -2.91
N GLY A 54 2.16 15.75 -1.64
CA GLY A 54 2.82 16.30 -0.45
C GLY A 54 2.33 17.69 -0.01
N VAL A 55 1.44 18.31 -0.77
CA VAL A 55 0.84 19.62 -0.49
C VAL A 55 -0.68 19.58 -0.50
N PHE A 56 -1.25 18.41 -0.30
CA PHE A 56 -2.68 18.17 -0.12
C PHE A 56 -3.02 18.14 1.37
N ASP A 57 -4.11 18.79 1.75
CA ASP A 57 -4.64 18.73 3.12
C ASP A 57 -5.71 17.64 3.21
N VAL A 58 -5.42 16.60 3.98
CA VAL A 58 -6.30 15.45 4.14
C VAL A 58 -7.61 15.80 4.86
N TYR A 59 -7.60 16.83 5.70
CA TYR A 59 -8.79 17.23 6.48
C TYR A 59 -9.76 18.09 5.67
N SER A 60 -9.24 19.11 4.97
CA SER A 60 -10.06 19.97 4.11
C SER A 60 -10.28 19.39 2.71
N ARG A 61 -9.56 18.34 2.34
CA ARG A 61 -9.51 17.73 0.99
C ARG A 61 -9.20 18.74 -0.12
N GLN A 62 -8.30 19.68 0.17
CA GLN A 62 -7.91 20.75 -0.73
C GLN A 62 -6.40 20.86 -0.84
N TRP A 63 -5.94 21.52 -1.90
CA TRP A 63 -4.55 21.93 -2.02
C TRP A 63 -4.19 22.95 -0.96
N GLN A 64 -3.05 22.81 -0.31
CA GLN A 64 -2.50 23.79 0.64
C GLN A 64 -1.86 24.96 -0.14
N TYR A 65 -2.69 25.81 -0.75
CA TYR A 65 -2.20 26.93 -1.56
C TYR A 65 -1.19 27.83 -0.84
N PRO A 66 -1.32 28.15 0.46
CA PRO A 66 -0.28 28.92 1.17
C PRO A 66 1.09 28.23 1.17
N LEU A 67 1.13 26.90 1.24
CA LEU A 67 2.38 26.12 1.16
C LEU A 67 2.93 26.11 -0.27
N ILE A 68 2.07 25.97 -1.27
CA ILE A 68 2.44 26.00 -2.68
C ILE A 68 3.07 27.34 -3.03
N GLU A 69 2.47 28.45 -2.60
CA GLU A 69 2.99 29.81 -2.79
C GLU A 69 4.33 30.01 -2.07
N LYS A 70 4.48 29.48 -0.85
CA LYS A 70 5.76 29.53 -0.10
C LYS A 70 6.87 28.76 -0.82
N LEU A 71 6.54 27.71 -1.55
CA LEU A 71 7.48 26.98 -2.41
C LEU A 71 7.82 27.76 -3.69
N GLY A 72 7.11 28.85 -3.99
CA GLY A 72 7.25 29.62 -5.23
C GLY A 72 6.66 28.93 -6.46
N LEU A 73 5.81 27.92 -6.27
CA LEU A 73 5.17 27.18 -7.35
C LEU A 73 3.88 27.89 -7.80
N ASN A 74 3.65 27.90 -9.11
CA ASN A 74 2.40 28.40 -9.65
C ASN A 74 1.24 27.45 -9.33
N LYS A 75 0.18 27.95 -8.70
CA LYS A 75 -1.00 27.16 -8.35
C LYS A 75 -1.73 26.55 -9.56
N ARG A 76 -1.55 27.11 -10.76
CA ARG A 76 -2.11 26.54 -12.00
C ARG A 76 -1.48 25.21 -12.38
N LEU A 77 -0.31 24.87 -11.83
CA LEU A 77 0.31 23.54 -12.01
C LEU A 77 -0.54 22.42 -11.40
N PHE A 78 -1.35 22.75 -10.40
CA PHE A 78 -2.11 21.74 -9.64
C PHE A 78 -3.48 21.53 -10.28
N PRO A 79 -3.85 20.28 -10.64
CA PRO A 79 -5.14 20.00 -11.25
C PRO A 79 -6.29 20.22 -10.24
N PRO A 80 -7.50 20.49 -10.72
CA PRO A 80 -8.68 20.53 -9.86
C PRO A 80 -8.90 19.19 -9.17
N ILE A 81 -9.27 19.24 -7.89
CA ILE A 81 -9.65 18.04 -7.12
C ILE A 81 -11.15 17.79 -7.32
N ILE A 82 -11.50 16.55 -7.61
CA ILE A 82 -12.90 16.07 -7.62
C ILE A 82 -13.00 14.83 -6.75
N ASP A 83 -14.19 14.53 -6.25
CA ASP A 83 -14.39 13.37 -5.37
C ASP A 83 -14.06 12.06 -6.09
N SER A 84 -13.54 11.09 -5.35
CA SER A 84 -13.34 9.72 -5.85
C SER A 84 -14.67 9.14 -6.35
N CYS A 85 -14.61 8.16 -7.24
CA CYS A 85 -15.81 7.59 -7.88
C CYS A 85 -16.67 8.60 -8.66
N SER A 86 -16.13 9.77 -9.06
CA SER A 86 -16.83 10.76 -9.90
C SER A 86 -16.56 10.55 -11.38
N LEU A 87 -17.51 10.88 -12.24
CA LEU A 87 -17.33 10.83 -13.69
C LEU A 87 -16.49 12.01 -14.18
N VAL A 88 -15.54 11.72 -15.08
CA VAL A 88 -14.72 12.73 -15.78
C VAL A 88 -15.30 13.04 -17.15
N GLY A 89 -15.84 12.03 -17.82
CA GLY A 89 -16.39 12.12 -19.16
C GLY A 89 -16.72 10.75 -19.71
N ASN A 90 -16.91 10.68 -21.02
CA ASN A 90 -17.08 9.42 -21.72
C ASN A 90 -15.80 9.08 -22.50
N LEU A 91 -15.65 7.82 -22.86
CA LEU A 91 -14.57 7.36 -23.72
C LEU A 91 -14.62 8.13 -25.07
N SER A 92 -13.50 8.71 -25.48
CA SER A 92 -13.41 9.44 -26.73
C SER A 92 -13.61 8.49 -27.94
N LYS A 93 -14.07 9.00 -29.07
CA LYS A 93 -14.25 8.18 -30.28
C LYS A 93 -12.95 7.50 -30.72
N ILE A 94 -11.81 8.19 -30.57
CA ILE A 94 -10.51 7.65 -30.92
C ILE A 94 -10.17 6.48 -29.99
N SER A 95 -10.26 6.68 -28.69
CA SER A 95 -9.97 5.64 -27.70
C SER A 95 -10.96 4.47 -27.81
N ALA A 96 -12.22 4.74 -28.04
CA ALA A 96 -13.25 3.71 -28.25
C ALA A 96 -12.89 2.79 -29.45
N ASN A 97 -12.48 3.38 -30.57
CA ASN A 97 -12.04 2.61 -31.75
C ASN A 97 -10.80 1.76 -31.48
N ILE A 98 -9.81 2.31 -30.77
CA ILE A 98 -8.57 1.59 -30.41
C ILE A 98 -8.87 0.40 -29.49
N LEU A 99 -9.76 0.60 -28.52
CA LEU A 99 -10.11 -0.41 -27.51
C LEU A 99 -11.20 -1.39 -27.98
N GLY A 100 -11.84 -1.14 -29.10
CA GLY A 100 -12.97 -1.94 -29.57
C GLY A 100 -14.22 -1.80 -28.70
N LEU A 101 -14.42 -0.63 -28.08
CA LEU A 101 -15.51 -0.31 -27.15
C LEU A 101 -16.45 0.77 -27.70
N SER A 102 -17.59 0.98 -27.02
CA SER A 102 -18.48 2.10 -27.33
C SER A 102 -17.92 3.41 -26.79
N SER A 103 -18.12 4.51 -27.53
CA SER A 103 -17.77 5.86 -27.04
C SER A 103 -18.70 6.40 -25.95
N ASP A 104 -19.80 5.71 -25.66
CA ASP A 104 -20.76 6.12 -24.62
C ASP A 104 -20.37 5.60 -23.22
N ILE A 105 -19.28 4.82 -23.12
CA ILE A 105 -18.82 4.28 -21.83
C ILE A 105 -18.33 5.43 -20.95
N PRO A 106 -18.92 5.62 -19.75
CA PRO A 106 -18.48 6.63 -18.82
C PRO A 106 -17.14 6.24 -18.20
N VAL A 107 -16.29 7.24 -17.98
CA VAL A 107 -14.96 7.07 -17.40
C VAL A 107 -14.89 7.86 -16.08
N THR A 108 -14.43 7.21 -15.02
CA THR A 108 -14.27 7.85 -13.72
C THR A 108 -12.89 8.50 -13.58
N VAL A 109 -12.76 9.37 -12.57
CA VAL A 109 -11.45 9.81 -12.10
C VAL A 109 -10.61 8.62 -11.62
N ALA A 110 -9.31 8.69 -11.86
CA ALA A 110 -8.38 7.69 -11.36
C ALA A 110 -8.25 7.78 -9.83
N SER A 111 -8.20 6.63 -9.17
CA SER A 111 -8.09 6.54 -7.71
C SER A 111 -6.85 5.73 -7.29
N GLY A 112 -6.39 5.95 -6.05
CA GLY A 112 -5.20 5.31 -5.50
C GLY A 112 -5.34 3.79 -5.41
N ASP A 113 -4.29 3.08 -5.81
CA ASP A 113 -4.22 1.62 -5.85
C ASP A 113 -4.43 0.96 -4.49
N HIS A 114 -3.89 1.55 -3.42
CA HIS A 114 -4.02 1.03 -2.06
C HIS A 114 -5.47 1.07 -1.56
N GLN A 115 -6.19 2.18 -1.78
CA GLN A 115 -7.60 2.31 -1.43
C GLN A 115 -8.47 1.41 -2.30
N CYS A 116 -8.16 1.31 -3.59
CA CYS A 116 -8.83 0.38 -4.50
C CYS A 116 -8.59 -1.07 -4.09
N SER A 117 -7.36 -1.46 -3.73
CA SER A 117 -7.08 -2.81 -3.23
C SER A 117 -7.88 -3.14 -1.98
N PHE A 118 -8.00 -2.19 -1.06
CA PHE A 118 -8.81 -2.37 0.15
C PHE A 118 -10.28 -2.57 -0.21
N ALA A 119 -10.87 -1.72 -1.06
CA ALA A 119 -12.24 -1.87 -1.53
C ALA A 119 -12.49 -3.20 -2.25
N GLY A 120 -11.52 -3.65 -3.07
CA GLY A 120 -11.60 -4.90 -3.82
C GLY A 120 -11.41 -6.17 -2.98
N THR A 121 -11.13 -6.04 -1.68
CA THR A 121 -10.82 -7.20 -0.80
C THR A 121 -11.61 -7.23 0.50
N VAL A 122 -12.07 -6.09 0.98
CA VAL A 122 -12.71 -5.96 2.29
C VAL A 122 -14.20 -5.71 2.13
N SER A 123 -15.03 -6.68 2.51
CA SER A 123 -16.49 -6.54 2.48
C SER A 123 -17.05 -5.77 3.68
N ASN A 124 -16.48 -5.98 4.87
CA ASN A 124 -16.89 -5.29 6.09
C ASN A 124 -15.79 -4.32 6.55
N ILE A 125 -15.84 -3.10 5.99
CA ILE A 125 -14.77 -2.10 6.17
C ILE A 125 -14.59 -1.62 7.62
N ASN A 126 -15.67 -1.68 8.44
CA ASN A 126 -15.63 -1.20 9.82
C ASN A 126 -15.09 -2.23 10.81
N GLU A 127 -15.07 -3.51 10.45
CA GLU A 127 -14.66 -4.60 11.33
C GLU A 127 -13.34 -5.27 10.88
N THR A 128 -12.75 -4.79 9.77
CA THR A 128 -11.60 -5.44 9.16
C THR A 128 -10.33 -4.61 9.32
N VAL A 129 -9.25 -5.31 9.65
CA VAL A 129 -7.87 -4.88 9.42
C VAL A 129 -7.38 -5.53 8.12
N ALA A 130 -6.89 -4.74 7.18
CA ALA A 130 -6.27 -5.26 5.96
C ALA A 130 -4.75 -5.29 6.12
N ILE A 131 -4.14 -6.41 5.75
CA ILE A 131 -2.69 -6.60 5.75
C ILE A 131 -2.26 -6.96 4.32
N ASN A 132 -1.38 -6.14 3.74
CA ASN A 132 -0.78 -6.42 2.44
C ASN A 132 0.72 -6.69 2.61
N ILE A 133 1.21 -7.82 2.09
CA ILE A 133 2.64 -8.13 2.05
C ILE A 133 3.06 -8.43 0.61
N GLY A 134 3.47 -7.35 -0.06
CA GLY A 134 4.19 -7.38 -1.32
C GLY A 134 5.68 -7.12 -1.11
N THR A 135 6.27 -6.21 -1.86
CA THR A 135 7.67 -5.75 -1.66
C THR A 135 7.85 -5.09 -0.28
N GLY A 136 6.88 -4.28 0.14
CA GLY A 136 6.74 -3.78 1.51
C GLY A 136 5.61 -4.48 2.24
N GLY A 137 5.50 -4.25 3.56
CA GLY A 137 4.35 -4.62 4.37
C GLY A 137 3.49 -3.38 4.66
N GLN A 138 2.19 -3.59 4.80
CA GLN A 138 1.23 -2.53 5.14
C GLN A 138 0.13 -3.13 6.01
N VAL A 139 -0.32 -2.35 6.99
CA VAL A 139 -1.53 -2.62 7.76
C VAL A 139 -2.46 -1.42 7.63
N SER A 140 -3.74 -1.64 7.42
CA SER A 140 -4.66 -0.57 7.06
C SER A 140 -6.05 -0.78 7.63
N MET A 141 -6.70 0.32 7.98
CA MET A 141 -8.05 0.34 8.55
C MET A 141 -8.83 1.54 8.02
N TYR A 142 -10.10 1.33 7.75
CA TYR A 142 -11.04 2.40 7.44
C TYR A 142 -11.46 3.16 8.70
N LEU A 143 -11.66 4.48 8.56
CA LEU A 143 -12.18 5.38 9.58
C LEU A 143 -13.29 6.25 9.00
N THR A 144 -14.37 6.43 9.72
CA THR A 144 -15.44 7.38 9.35
C THR A 144 -15.05 8.84 9.63
N HIS A 145 -14.15 9.04 10.59
CA HIS A 145 -13.67 10.37 11.00
C HIS A 145 -12.15 10.35 11.15
N PRO A 146 -11.47 11.47 10.91
CA PRO A 146 -10.03 11.54 11.07
C PRO A 146 -9.65 11.43 12.54
N LEU A 147 -8.59 10.70 12.82
CA LEU A 147 -7.94 10.62 14.13
C LEU A 147 -6.54 11.25 14.06
N ASP A 148 -5.97 11.51 15.22
CA ASP A 148 -4.52 11.74 15.29
C ASP A 148 -3.83 10.49 14.71
N ARG A 149 -2.81 10.71 13.91
CA ARG A 149 -2.16 9.62 13.16
C ARG A 149 -0.96 9.01 13.88
N GLY A 150 -0.43 9.66 14.92
CA GLY A 150 0.82 9.25 15.52
C GLY A 150 1.94 9.09 14.48
N SER A 151 2.56 7.91 14.45
CA SER A 151 3.54 7.53 13.41
C SER A 151 2.90 6.96 12.14
N LEU A 152 1.58 6.70 12.14
CA LEU A 152 0.83 6.15 11.01
C LEU A 152 0.53 7.24 9.96
N GLU A 153 0.04 6.82 8.81
CA GLU A 153 -0.41 7.73 7.75
C GLU A 153 -1.92 7.79 7.70
N LEU A 154 -2.46 9.00 7.84
CA LEU A 154 -3.87 9.27 7.56
C LEU A 154 -4.02 9.65 6.09
N ARG A 155 -4.88 8.93 5.38
CA ARG A 155 -5.16 9.10 3.95
C ARG A 155 -6.64 9.28 3.69
N PRO A 156 -7.06 9.97 2.60
CA PRO A 156 -8.44 9.91 2.14
C PRO A 156 -8.80 8.48 1.72
N TYR A 157 -10.06 8.11 1.91
CA TYR A 157 -10.62 6.90 1.29
C TYR A 157 -11.44 7.27 0.03
N LEU A 158 -12.04 6.29 -0.60
CA LEU A 158 -12.82 6.43 -1.86
C LEU A 158 -14.20 7.06 -1.65
N ASP A 159 -14.58 7.31 -0.41
CA ASP A 159 -15.75 8.07 0.02
C ASP A 159 -15.29 9.26 0.89
N ASP A 160 -16.19 9.81 1.72
CA ASP A 160 -15.87 10.87 2.67
C ASP A 160 -15.04 10.40 3.87
N GLY A 161 -14.82 9.11 4.01
CA GLY A 161 -14.03 8.52 5.09
C GLY A 161 -12.53 8.64 4.90
N TYR A 162 -11.83 8.03 5.83
CA TYR A 162 -10.37 8.05 5.90
C TYR A 162 -9.79 6.65 5.97
N PHE A 163 -8.51 6.57 5.72
CA PHE A 163 -7.76 5.34 5.71
C PHE A 163 -6.51 5.53 6.56
N LEU A 164 -6.45 4.86 7.71
CA LEU A 164 -5.28 4.88 8.57
C LEU A 164 -4.37 3.71 8.20
N ALA A 165 -3.10 4.00 7.91
CA ALA A 165 -2.17 3.01 7.39
C ALA A 165 -0.81 3.06 8.08
N GLY A 166 -0.34 1.91 8.55
CA GLY A 166 1.05 1.64 8.85
C GLY A 166 1.75 1.20 7.55
N VAL A 167 2.54 2.09 6.95
CA VAL A 167 3.18 1.89 5.65
C VAL A 167 4.70 1.93 5.74
N GLY A 168 5.37 1.39 4.72
CA GLY A 168 6.82 1.29 4.70
C GLY A 168 7.34 0.30 5.73
N THR A 169 6.48 -0.62 6.17
CA THR A 169 6.82 -1.67 7.10
C THR A 169 7.65 -2.75 6.41
N ILE A 170 8.22 -3.62 7.21
CA ILE A 170 9.05 -4.74 6.76
C ILE A 170 8.20 -5.70 5.92
N GLY A 171 8.63 -6.01 4.70
CA GLY A 171 7.89 -6.86 3.77
C GLY A 171 8.79 -7.81 2.99
N GLY A 172 8.33 -8.22 1.82
CA GLY A 172 9.01 -9.19 0.95
C GLY A 172 10.43 -8.79 0.54
N ARG A 173 10.76 -7.48 0.50
CA ARG A 173 12.15 -7.01 0.28
C ARG A 173 13.08 -7.48 1.38
N THR A 174 12.63 -7.45 2.64
CA THR A 174 13.42 -7.90 3.79
C THR A 174 13.72 -9.38 3.69
N PHE A 175 12.73 -10.20 3.35
CA PHE A 175 12.97 -11.62 3.13
C PHE A 175 13.85 -11.88 1.90
N ARG A 176 13.69 -11.09 0.82
CA ARG A 176 14.59 -11.17 -0.34
C ARG A 176 16.05 -10.95 0.06
N ASN A 177 16.37 -9.98 0.90
CA ASN A 177 17.73 -9.72 1.35
C ASN A 177 18.32 -10.95 2.07
N ILE A 178 17.53 -11.64 2.88
CA ILE A 178 17.97 -12.86 3.58
C ILE A 178 18.12 -14.04 2.60
N ARG A 179 17.21 -14.19 1.65
CA ARG A 179 17.34 -15.18 0.57
C ARG A 179 18.63 -14.94 -0.23
N ASP A 180 18.89 -13.70 -0.61
CA ASP A 180 20.07 -13.34 -1.40
C ASP A 180 21.37 -13.55 -0.61
N PHE A 181 21.34 -13.34 0.71
CA PHE A 181 22.45 -13.69 1.61
C PHE A 181 22.74 -15.20 1.57
N PHE A 182 21.73 -16.06 1.72
CA PHE A 182 21.91 -17.51 1.63
C PHE A 182 22.35 -17.95 0.23
N GLN A 183 21.81 -17.34 -0.81
CA GLN A 183 22.26 -17.58 -2.19
C GLN A 183 23.73 -17.23 -2.36
N GLY A 184 24.19 -16.10 -1.82
CA GLY A 184 25.58 -15.67 -1.83
C GLY A 184 26.50 -16.70 -1.17
N ILE A 185 26.16 -17.19 0.03
CA ILE A 185 26.92 -18.21 0.73
C ILE A 185 27.11 -19.49 -0.12
N VAL A 186 26.00 -20.00 -0.69
CA VAL A 186 26.03 -21.22 -1.49
C VAL A 186 26.87 -21.03 -2.77
N LYS A 187 26.73 -19.88 -3.42
CA LYS A 187 27.49 -19.52 -4.60
C LYS A 187 28.98 -19.37 -4.31
N ASP A 188 29.33 -18.63 -3.26
CA ASP A 188 30.71 -18.28 -2.96
C ASP A 188 31.53 -19.51 -2.41
N ILE A 189 30.86 -20.40 -1.66
CA ILE A 189 31.51 -21.58 -1.06
C ILE A 189 31.47 -22.79 -2.01
N ALA A 190 30.35 -23.05 -2.67
CA ALA A 190 30.12 -24.25 -3.47
C ALA A 190 30.07 -24.01 -4.99
N GLY A 191 30.10 -22.77 -5.45
CA GLY A 191 29.97 -22.43 -6.87
C GLY A 191 28.57 -22.70 -7.49
N ILE A 192 27.58 -22.95 -6.64
CA ILE A 192 26.22 -23.33 -7.07
C ILE A 192 25.30 -22.11 -7.11
N ASN A 193 24.63 -21.91 -8.23
CA ASN A 193 23.52 -20.97 -8.32
C ASN A 193 22.21 -21.73 -8.14
N LEU A 194 21.48 -21.42 -7.06
CA LEU A 194 20.14 -21.95 -6.82
C LEU A 194 19.11 -21.05 -7.52
N GLU A 195 18.03 -21.67 -7.98
CA GLU A 195 16.89 -20.96 -8.53
C GLU A 195 16.14 -20.22 -7.39
N SER A 196 15.75 -18.95 -7.62
CA SER A 196 15.22 -18.05 -6.57
C SER A 196 13.95 -18.57 -5.89
N ASP A 197 13.01 -19.13 -6.65
CA ASP A 197 11.73 -19.62 -6.11
C ASP A 197 11.94 -20.93 -5.34
N SER A 198 12.86 -21.78 -5.80
CA SER A 198 13.25 -23.00 -5.09
C SER A 198 13.90 -22.69 -3.74
N LEU A 199 14.83 -21.73 -3.72
CA LEU A 199 15.46 -21.30 -2.46
C LEU A 199 14.45 -20.63 -1.51
N TYR A 200 13.53 -19.82 -2.04
CA TYR A 200 12.44 -19.22 -1.26
C TYR A 200 11.63 -20.32 -0.54
N SER A 201 11.13 -21.29 -1.30
CA SER A 201 10.31 -22.39 -0.76
C SER A 201 11.08 -23.19 0.29
N LYS A 202 12.37 -23.47 0.03
CA LYS A 202 13.23 -24.22 0.96
C LYS A 202 13.47 -23.50 2.28
N LEU A 203 13.66 -22.17 2.23
CA LEU A 203 13.83 -21.36 3.44
C LEU A 203 12.55 -21.32 4.28
N VAL A 204 11.38 -21.28 3.64
CA VAL A 204 10.08 -21.38 4.35
C VAL A 204 9.91 -22.76 4.99
N GLU A 205 10.19 -23.84 4.27
CA GLU A 205 10.16 -25.20 4.83
C GLU A 205 11.07 -25.35 6.06
N LEU A 206 12.29 -24.82 5.99
CA LEU A 206 13.21 -24.86 7.13
C LEU A 206 12.68 -24.06 8.33
N ALA A 207 12.04 -22.93 8.08
CA ALA A 207 11.39 -22.15 9.13
C ALA A 207 10.20 -22.90 9.78
N GLU A 208 9.47 -23.73 9.02
CA GLU A 208 8.37 -24.53 9.54
C GLU A 208 8.84 -25.59 10.56
N THR A 209 10.07 -26.08 10.43
CA THR A 209 10.64 -27.08 11.37
C THR A 209 11.05 -26.47 12.72
N VAL A 210 11.12 -25.15 12.82
CA VAL A 210 11.53 -24.44 14.03
C VAL A 210 10.31 -24.14 14.90
N PRO A 211 10.40 -24.29 16.24
CA PRO A 211 9.32 -23.94 17.15
C PRO A 211 8.97 -22.46 17.11
N GLU A 212 7.77 -22.13 17.56
CA GLU A 212 7.33 -20.76 17.82
C GLU A 212 8.31 -20.03 18.75
N ASN A 213 8.41 -18.69 18.57
CA ASN A 213 9.41 -17.84 19.23
C ASN A 213 10.86 -18.16 18.87
N SER A 214 11.09 -18.96 17.82
CA SER A 214 12.43 -19.24 17.28
C SER A 214 13.48 -19.61 18.34
N ASN A 215 13.04 -20.27 19.44
CA ASN A 215 13.88 -20.56 20.63
C ASN A 215 14.61 -19.32 21.18
N GLY A 216 13.99 -18.15 21.14
CA GLY A 216 14.52 -16.88 21.65
C GLY A 216 15.37 -16.08 20.65
N VAL A 217 15.50 -16.53 19.41
CA VAL A 217 16.11 -15.70 18.35
C VAL A 217 15.13 -14.60 17.95
N THR A 218 15.63 -13.37 17.94
CA THR A 218 14.83 -12.20 17.56
C THR A 218 15.54 -11.37 16.50
N TRP A 219 14.76 -10.67 15.65
CA TRP A 219 15.25 -9.73 14.67
C TRP A 219 14.76 -8.32 14.94
N ARG A 220 15.62 -7.34 14.64
CA ARG A 220 15.27 -5.97 14.31
C ARG A 220 15.53 -5.78 12.80
N PRO A 221 14.56 -6.05 11.91
CA PRO A 221 14.83 -6.28 10.49
C PRO A 221 14.83 -4.99 9.64
N PHE A 222 15.25 -3.87 10.19
CA PHE A 222 15.34 -2.57 9.52
C PHE A 222 16.66 -2.40 8.79
N PHE A 223 16.87 -3.10 7.68
CA PHE A 223 18.14 -3.06 6.94
C PHE A 223 18.47 -1.70 6.32
N THR A 224 17.48 -0.87 6.09
CA THR A 224 17.62 0.49 5.50
C THR A 224 17.09 1.58 6.43
N GLY A 225 17.06 1.30 7.72
CA GLY A 225 16.40 2.16 8.71
C GLY A 225 14.89 2.05 8.70
N SER A 226 14.26 2.86 9.54
CA SER A 226 12.80 3.03 9.62
C SER A 226 12.44 4.52 9.50
N ARG A 227 11.16 4.84 9.38
CA ARG A 227 10.73 6.26 9.38
C ARG A 227 11.04 6.99 10.69
N THR A 228 11.02 6.26 11.81
CA THR A 228 11.33 6.81 13.15
C THR A 228 12.82 6.74 13.50
N ASP A 229 13.56 5.87 12.83
CA ASP A 229 15.00 5.71 13.00
C ASP A 229 15.67 5.46 11.62
N PRO A 230 15.88 6.51 10.82
CA PRO A 230 16.44 6.36 9.46
C PRO A 230 17.87 5.81 9.44
N MET A 231 18.61 5.91 10.53
CA MET A 231 19.99 5.43 10.68
C MET A 231 20.07 4.09 11.40
N GLY A 232 18.93 3.56 11.86
CA GLY A 232 18.89 2.27 12.55
C GLY A 232 19.22 1.11 11.61
N LEU A 233 20.09 0.22 12.08
CA LEU A 233 20.50 -0.97 11.33
C LEU A 233 19.75 -2.21 11.81
N GLY A 234 19.69 -3.22 10.94
CA GLY A 234 19.18 -4.53 11.30
C GLY A 234 20.05 -5.20 12.38
N GLN A 235 19.41 -5.94 13.28
CA GLN A 235 20.06 -6.63 14.38
C GLN A 235 19.44 -8.01 14.59
N ILE A 236 20.26 -8.99 14.92
CA ILE A 236 19.82 -10.32 15.37
C ILE A 236 20.33 -10.52 16.79
N SER A 237 19.50 -11.06 17.66
CA SER A 237 19.87 -11.40 19.04
C SER A 237 19.32 -12.78 19.45
N GLY A 238 19.78 -13.31 20.59
CA GLY A 238 19.37 -14.62 21.09
C GLY A 238 20.04 -15.81 20.39
N LEU A 239 21.14 -15.59 19.69
CA LEU A 239 21.87 -16.66 19.01
C LEU A 239 22.67 -17.54 20.00
N SER A 240 22.60 -18.84 19.77
CA SER A 240 23.36 -19.86 20.45
C SER A 240 23.88 -20.89 19.41
N PRO A 241 24.79 -21.84 19.76
CA PRO A 241 25.17 -22.86 18.81
C PRO A 241 24.01 -23.70 18.26
N SER A 242 22.93 -23.89 19.02
CA SER A 242 21.77 -24.65 18.61
C SER A 242 20.75 -23.84 17.79
N THR A 243 20.78 -22.50 17.88
CA THR A 243 19.84 -21.62 17.19
C THR A 243 20.44 -20.87 15.99
N LEU A 244 21.77 -20.95 15.80
CA LEU A 244 22.44 -20.38 14.63
C LEU A 244 22.21 -21.28 13.40
N THR A 245 20.99 -21.38 12.94
CA THR A 245 20.60 -22.16 11.75
C THR A 245 19.74 -21.33 10.81
N SER A 246 19.72 -21.69 9.54
CA SER A 246 18.88 -21.00 8.54
C SER A 246 17.39 -21.00 8.92
N GLY A 247 16.88 -22.11 9.47
CA GLY A 247 15.49 -22.19 9.92
C GLY A 247 15.15 -21.20 11.03
N HIS A 248 16.00 -21.11 12.08
CA HIS A 248 15.79 -20.15 13.17
C HIS A 248 15.85 -18.70 12.68
N LEU A 249 16.85 -18.38 11.86
CA LEU A 249 17.00 -17.02 11.32
C LEU A 249 15.79 -16.60 10.48
N VAL A 250 15.27 -17.48 9.63
CA VAL A 250 14.13 -17.18 8.76
C VAL A 250 12.84 -17.12 9.57
N ARG A 251 12.62 -18.05 10.49
CA ARG A 251 11.42 -18.01 11.34
C ARG A 251 11.37 -16.76 12.20
N ALA A 252 12.45 -16.42 12.88
CA ALA A 252 12.55 -15.21 13.69
C ALA A 252 12.29 -13.94 12.86
N LEU A 253 12.71 -13.92 11.58
CA LEU A 253 12.41 -12.82 10.67
C LEU A 253 10.90 -12.70 10.42
N PHE A 254 10.19 -13.80 10.13
CA PHE A 254 8.74 -13.78 9.91
C PHE A 254 7.98 -13.37 11.17
N GLU A 255 8.40 -13.82 12.32
CA GLU A 255 7.85 -13.41 13.61
C GLU A 255 8.05 -11.91 13.87
N ALA A 256 9.26 -11.38 13.58
CA ALA A 256 9.53 -9.94 13.69
C ALA A 256 8.71 -9.09 12.70
N MET A 257 8.44 -9.61 11.50
CA MET A 257 7.53 -8.96 10.54
C MET A 257 6.11 -8.89 11.09
N ALA A 258 5.61 -9.98 11.66
CA ALA A 258 4.27 -10.04 12.27
C ALA A 258 4.14 -9.08 13.46
N GLU A 259 5.12 -9.08 14.36
CA GLU A 259 5.17 -8.17 15.52
C GLU A 259 5.19 -6.70 15.11
N HIS A 260 5.94 -6.36 14.06
CA HIS A 260 5.97 -4.98 13.57
C HIS A 260 4.63 -4.54 12.97
N LEU A 261 3.96 -5.40 12.19
CA LEU A 261 2.61 -5.10 11.68
C LEU A 261 1.61 -4.94 12.85
N PHE A 262 1.70 -5.82 13.86
CA PHE A 262 0.87 -5.72 15.05
C PHE A 262 1.16 -4.43 15.85
N SER A 263 2.42 -3.99 15.94
CA SER A 263 2.75 -2.73 16.61
C SER A 263 2.07 -1.52 15.96
N CYS A 264 1.95 -1.50 14.63
CA CYS A 264 1.20 -0.46 13.93
C CYS A 264 -0.31 -0.54 14.23
N TYR A 265 -0.88 -1.75 14.30
CA TYR A 265 -2.28 -1.92 14.69
C TYR A 265 -2.52 -1.51 16.15
N LYS A 266 -1.63 -1.88 17.06
CA LYS A 266 -1.68 -1.47 18.45
C LYS A 266 -1.62 0.05 18.59
N GLU A 267 -0.73 0.72 17.87
CA GLU A 267 -0.69 2.19 17.83
C GLU A 267 -2.03 2.78 17.38
N ALA A 268 -2.67 2.20 16.36
CA ALA A 268 -3.99 2.63 15.92
C ALA A 268 -5.06 2.48 17.03
N LEU A 269 -5.04 1.37 17.78
CA LEU A 269 -5.94 1.18 18.94
C LEU A 269 -5.67 2.22 20.04
N ASP A 270 -4.41 2.51 20.34
CA ASP A 270 -4.01 3.53 21.32
C ASP A 270 -4.45 4.94 20.90
N LEU A 271 -4.58 5.20 19.59
CA LEU A 271 -5.11 6.44 19.02
C LEU A 271 -6.65 6.49 18.99
N GLY A 272 -7.34 5.42 19.39
CA GLY A 272 -8.80 5.37 19.51
C GLY A 272 -9.52 4.65 18.37
N VAL A 273 -8.81 3.92 17.51
CA VAL A 273 -9.45 3.01 16.55
C VAL A 273 -10.17 1.91 17.30
N VAL A 274 -11.43 1.66 16.97
CA VAL A 274 -12.20 0.56 17.54
C VAL A 274 -11.55 -0.78 17.14
N PRO A 275 -11.39 -1.75 18.04
CA PRO A 275 -10.87 -3.08 17.72
C PRO A 275 -11.61 -3.71 16.53
N ARG A 276 -10.87 -4.42 15.71
CA ARG A 276 -11.39 -5.12 14.52
C ARG A 276 -11.51 -6.60 14.81
N ASP A 277 -12.47 -7.25 14.13
CA ASP A 277 -12.78 -8.67 14.35
C ASP A 277 -12.12 -9.58 13.31
N TYR A 278 -11.74 -9.02 12.14
CA TYR A 278 -11.24 -9.79 11.00
C TYR A 278 -9.93 -9.25 10.47
N ILE A 279 -9.09 -10.16 9.96
CA ILE A 279 -7.94 -9.81 9.13
C ILE A 279 -8.21 -10.29 7.71
N VAL A 280 -8.07 -9.37 6.74
CA VAL A 280 -7.98 -9.72 5.32
C VAL A 280 -6.54 -9.54 4.86
N GLY A 281 -5.97 -10.63 4.33
CA GLY A 281 -4.58 -10.67 3.87
C GLY A 281 -4.48 -10.66 2.35
N THR A 282 -3.59 -9.80 1.82
CA THR A 282 -3.31 -9.68 0.39
C THR A 282 -1.82 -9.77 0.11
N GLY A 283 -1.46 -9.95 -1.16
CA GLY A 283 -0.08 -10.00 -1.62
C GLY A 283 0.56 -11.38 -1.53
N ASN A 284 1.54 -11.59 -2.41
CA ASN A 284 2.22 -12.89 -2.58
C ASN A 284 2.96 -13.36 -1.31
N GLY A 285 3.40 -12.43 -0.46
CA GLY A 285 4.03 -12.77 0.81
C GLY A 285 3.09 -13.56 1.73
N LEU A 286 1.79 -13.22 1.74
CA LEU A 286 0.80 -13.96 2.53
C LEU A 286 0.26 -15.19 1.79
N LYS A 287 0.06 -15.10 0.47
CA LYS A 287 -0.45 -16.24 -0.31
C LYS A 287 0.48 -17.45 -0.24
N ARG A 288 1.80 -17.23 -0.29
CA ARG A 288 2.84 -18.28 -0.43
C ARG A 288 3.54 -18.68 0.88
N ASN A 289 3.34 -17.98 2.00
CA ASN A 289 4.11 -18.19 3.22
C ASN A 289 3.21 -18.47 4.43
N LYS A 290 3.06 -19.76 4.73
CA LYS A 290 2.27 -20.20 5.87
C LYS A 290 2.86 -19.75 7.21
N VAL A 291 4.18 -19.80 7.39
CA VAL A 291 4.84 -19.42 8.65
C VAL A 291 4.56 -17.96 8.98
N LEU A 292 4.60 -17.07 7.96
CA LEU A 292 4.29 -15.66 8.14
C LEU A 292 2.81 -15.45 8.49
N ARG A 293 1.88 -16.18 7.82
CA ARG A 293 0.45 -16.11 8.18
C ARG A 293 0.22 -16.54 9.62
N ASP A 294 0.74 -17.69 10.02
CA ASP A 294 0.59 -18.23 11.38
C ASP A 294 1.18 -17.25 12.42
N SER A 295 2.30 -16.60 12.10
CA SER A 295 2.92 -15.59 12.97
C SER A 295 2.04 -14.34 13.11
N ILE A 296 1.41 -13.88 12.02
CA ILE A 296 0.47 -12.75 12.06
C ILE A 296 -0.80 -13.12 12.85
N GLU A 297 -1.38 -14.29 12.58
CA GLU A 297 -2.57 -14.77 13.32
C GLU A 297 -2.30 -14.80 14.83
N ARG A 298 -1.11 -15.24 15.22
CA ARG A 298 -0.71 -15.28 16.63
C ARG A 298 -0.53 -13.88 17.22
N ALA A 299 0.19 -12.99 16.50
CA ALA A 299 0.46 -11.65 16.98
C ALA A 299 -0.84 -10.83 17.16
N PHE A 300 -1.79 -10.97 16.22
CA PHE A 300 -3.05 -10.27 16.26
C PHE A 300 -4.15 -10.98 17.09
N GLY A 301 -3.99 -12.27 17.40
CA GLY A 301 -5.03 -13.08 18.03
C GLY A 301 -6.25 -13.33 17.13
N MET A 302 -6.12 -13.16 15.81
CA MET A 302 -7.20 -13.24 14.82
C MET A 302 -6.81 -14.12 13.65
N LYS A 303 -7.81 -14.78 13.02
CA LYS A 303 -7.59 -15.55 11.81
C LYS A 303 -7.49 -14.65 10.58
N ILE A 304 -6.58 -14.98 9.67
CA ILE A 304 -6.38 -14.23 8.43
C ILE A 304 -7.13 -14.92 7.27
N GLN A 305 -7.95 -14.14 6.60
CA GLN A 305 -8.60 -14.53 5.35
C GLN A 305 -7.76 -14.01 4.19
N VAL A 306 -7.11 -14.91 3.45
CA VAL A 306 -6.31 -14.53 2.28
C VAL A 306 -7.21 -14.45 1.06
N THR A 307 -7.10 -13.34 0.32
CA THR A 307 -7.89 -13.11 -0.89
C THR A 307 -7.57 -14.12 -1.99
N ARG A 308 -8.58 -14.51 -2.76
CA ARG A 308 -8.43 -15.43 -3.90
C ARG A 308 -8.04 -14.70 -5.19
N HIS A 309 -8.32 -13.40 -5.26
CA HIS A 309 -8.03 -12.58 -6.44
C HIS A 309 -6.58 -12.14 -6.47
N ASP A 310 -6.05 -11.95 -7.67
CA ASP A 310 -4.68 -11.47 -7.89
C ASP A 310 -4.62 -9.98 -8.24
N GLU A 311 -5.74 -9.40 -8.70
CA GLU A 311 -5.85 -8.01 -9.17
C GLU A 311 -6.81 -7.19 -8.29
N GLU A 312 -6.52 -7.15 -6.99
CA GLU A 312 -7.38 -6.50 -5.99
C GLU A 312 -7.63 -5.01 -6.31
N ALA A 313 -6.60 -4.29 -6.76
CA ALA A 313 -6.71 -2.86 -7.10
C ALA A 313 -7.59 -2.65 -8.35
N GLY A 314 -7.49 -3.54 -9.33
CA GLY A 314 -8.33 -3.51 -10.53
C GLY A 314 -9.80 -3.73 -10.21
N ILE A 315 -10.10 -4.65 -9.27
CA ILE A 315 -11.46 -4.89 -8.78
C ILE A 315 -12.01 -3.64 -8.09
N GLY A 316 -11.24 -3.01 -7.20
CA GLY A 316 -11.67 -1.79 -6.53
C GLY A 316 -11.86 -0.62 -7.50
N ALA A 317 -11.01 -0.48 -8.51
CA ALA A 317 -11.18 0.52 -9.57
C ALA A 317 -12.48 0.27 -10.38
N ALA A 318 -12.80 -0.99 -10.69
CA ALA A 318 -14.06 -1.37 -11.33
C ALA A 318 -15.27 -1.07 -10.43
N MET A 319 -15.15 -1.24 -9.11
CA MET A 319 -16.19 -0.82 -8.16
C MET A 319 -16.39 0.70 -8.15
N CYS A 320 -15.31 1.51 -8.19
CA CYS A 320 -15.42 2.96 -8.34
C CYS A 320 -16.16 3.33 -9.63
N ALA A 321 -15.86 2.69 -10.74
CA ALA A 321 -16.55 2.89 -12.01
C ALA A 321 -18.04 2.51 -11.91
N ALA A 322 -18.37 1.41 -11.24
CA ALA A 322 -19.73 0.95 -11.05
C ALA A 322 -20.55 1.90 -10.14
N VAL A 323 -19.91 2.50 -9.12
CA VAL A 323 -20.52 3.54 -8.28
C VAL A 323 -20.78 4.81 -9.10
N ALA A 324 -19.78 5.30 -9.83
CA ALA A 324 -19.92 6.47 -10.69
C ALA A 324 -20.99 6.30 -11.77
N GLY A 325 -21.13 5.08 -12.32
CA GLY A 325 -22.15 4.70 -13.29
C GLY A 325 -23.53 4.40 -12.69
N GLY A 326 -23.71 4.55 -11.36
CA GLY A 326 -25.00 4.34 -10.68
C GLY A 326 -25.42 2.87 -10.50
N VAL A 327 -24.51 1.91 -10.72
CA VAL A 327 -24.78 0.47 -10.50
C VAL A 327 -24.84 0.14 -8.99
N TYR A 328 -24.00 0.80 -8.21
CA TYR A 328 -23.99 0.71 -6.75
C TYR A 328 -24.15 2.09 -6.13
N SER A 329 -24.77 2.14 -4.96
CA SER A 329 -25.04 3.41 -4.26
C SER A 329 -23.81 4.01 -3.55
N SER A 330 -22.80 3.18 -3.25
CA SER A 330 -21.56 3.58 -2.60
C SER A 330 -20.48 2.53 -2.83
N ILE A 331 -19.22 2.90 -2.56
CA ILE A 331 -18.09 1.97 -2.63
C ILE A 331 -18.23 0.83 -1.61
N GLN A 332 -18.75 1.11 -0.42
CA GLN A 332 -19.03 0.10 0.58
C GLN A 332 -20.09 -0.88 0.08
N ASN A 333 -21.19 -0.39 -0.49
CA ASN A 333 -22.25 -1.23 -1.05
C ASN A 333 -21.73 -2.10 -2.23
N ALA A 334 -20.83 -1.56 -3.04
CA ALA A 334 -20.16 -2.32 -4.10
C ALA A 334 -19.32 -3.46 -3.52
N SER A 335 -18.47 -3.17 -2.52
CA SER A 335 -17.61 -4.17 -1.86
C SER A 335 -18.44 -5.28 -1.21
N GLU A 336 -19.46 -4.94 -0.43
CA GLU A 336 -20.35 -5.92 0.23
C GLU A 336 -21.03 -6.85 -0.79
N LYS A 337 -21.62 -6.28 -1.84
CA LYS A 337 -22.38 -7.09 -2.82
C LYS A 337 -21.51 -7.88 -3.77
N PHE A 338 -20.35 -7.37 -4.15
CA PHE A 338 -19.44 -8.06 -5.04
C PHE A 338 -18.72 -9.20 -4.32
N LEU A 339 -18.13 -8.91 -3.17
CA LEU A 339 -17.33 -9.89 -2.43
C LEU A 339 -18.18 -11.01 -1.76
N ALA A 340 -19.45 -10.75 -1.48
CA ALA A 340 -20.37 -11.79 -1.03
C ALA A 340 -20.65 -12.88 -2.07
N LYS A 341 -20.36 -12.62 -3.37
CA LYS A 341 -20.60 -13.55 -4.49
C LYS A 341 -19.36 -14.35 -4.88
N VAL A 342 -18.22 -14.07 -4.28
CA VAL A 342 -16.90 -14.62 -4.59
C VAL A 342 -16.34 -15.38 -3.39
#